data_c99d3a1d06d56baac9387d298e7dd17f
#
_entry.id   c99d3a1d06d56baac9387d298e7dd17f
#
_cell.length_a   1.000
_cell.length_b   1.000
_cell.length_c   1.000
_cell.angle_alpha   90.00
_cell.angle_beta   90.00
_cell.angle_gamma   90.00
#
_symmetry.space_group_name_H-M   'P 1'
#
loop_
_entity.id
_entity.type
_entity.pdbx_description
1 polymer ?
#
loop_
_entity_poly.entity_id
_entity_poly.type
_entity_poly.pdbx_seq_one_letter_code
_entity_poly.pdbx_strand_id
1 'polypeptide(L)'
;MSKKKVRIIIIALVVVAVGVGVFFGVKAYNNYITQQQIETRQKDIESAYADFEATNDRSEKLKILSQFIEDKPSTADEISLEVVEAVEPDYTETLGKMKAYFTDDYNSVIKKKTFSDIDLQKDREKLISSIENLSKLNTTVEDEKAIVFYSDNGGYKGVSDTINGLIKKYRKIFTDDYSAVIKANTFDSPEKIDDKDKLNNAITSLTKLKKTVEAEKSAVYGNDEKAYNNIVGTIDGLISKYKSRITAIEKEAEAKKEASYSTENNNTSADNSDNQSYESNNYSGNNSDSYDYSSGDSGSNNSGSGSSDNSGSSGNSGSGGYTSTYTDGETGKTSYFNDYTGEAWDDNGKRWNFHDAQLD
;
A
#
# COMPACT_ATOMS: atom_id res chain seq x y z
N MET A 1 68.80 71.71 -4.88
CA MET A 1 68.60 70.29 -5.16
C MET A 1 69.41 69.91 -6.38
N SER A 2 70.22 68.87 -6.34
CA SER A 2 71.02 68.42 -7.48
C SER A 2 70.08 67.91 -8.61
N LYS A 3 70.42 68.31 -9.90
CA LYS A 3 69.65 67.89 -11.09
C LYS A 3 69.43 66.38 -11.18
N LYS A 4 70.35 65.55 -10.59
CA LYS A 4 70.22 64.12 -10.51
C LYS A 4 69.10 63.70 -9.55
N LYS A 5 68.91 64.34 -8.38
CA LYS A 5 67.83 64.05 -7.42
C LYS A 5 66.46 64.42 -7.99
N VAL A 6 66.35 65.46 -8.77
CA VAL A 6 65.09 65.87 -9.43
C VAL A 6 64.68 64.83 -10.51
N ARG A 7 65.65 64.33 -11.33
CA ARG A 7 65.38 63.30 -12.31
C ARG A 7 64.92 61.97 -11.69
N ILE A 8 65.51 61.53 -10.57
CA ILE A 8 65.13 60.34 -9.84
C ILE A 8 63.72 60.44 -9.29
N ILE A 9 63.34 61.57 -8.74
CA ILE A 9 62.02 61.91 -8.23
C ILE A 9 60.95 61.85 -9.36
N ILE A 10 61.29 62.44 -10.52
CA ILE A 10 60.40 62.46 -11.67
C ILE A 10 60.18 61.01 -12.24
N ILE A 11 61.27 60.23 -12.32
CA ILE A 11 61.16 58.85 -12.76
C ILE A 11 60.33 58.00 -11.78
N ALA A 12 60.58 58.19 -10.47
CA ALA A 12 59.77 57.46 -9.45
C ALA A 12 58.29 57.86 -9.49
N LEU A 13 57.96 59.15 -9.72
CA LEU A 13 56.56 59.61 -9.87
C LEU A 13 55.89 59.03 -11.15
N VAL A 14 56.64 59.00 -12.24
CA VAL A 14 56.11 58.36 -13.51
C VAL A 14 55.87 56.88 -13.33
N VAL A 15 56.76 56.13 -12.69
CA VAL A 15 56.59 54.68 -12.42
C VAL A 15 55.37 54.44 -11.49
N VAL A 16 55.22 55.29 -10.46
CA VAL A 16 54.03 55.25 -9.58
C VAL A 16 52.74 55.56 -10.36
N ALA A 17 52.75 56.61 -11.19
CA ALA A 17 51.59 57.02 -11.98
C ALA A 17 51.20 55.91 -13.02
N VAL A 18 52.19 55.31 -13.69
CA VAL A 18 51.96 54.18 -14.61
C VAL A 18 51.47 52.97 -13.85
N GLY A 19 52.05 52.59 -12.71
CA GLY A 19 51.62 51.49 -11.86
C GLY A 19 50.21 51.68 -11.34
N VAL A 20 49.86 52.86 -10.90
CA VAL A 20 48.49 53.21 -10.47
C VAL A 20 47.51 53.17 -11.65
N GLY A 21 47.89 53.71 -12.82
CA GLY A 21 47.05 53.68 -14.01
C GLY A 21 46.77 52.25 -14.51
N VAL A 22 47.79 51.38 -14.51
CA VAL A 22 47.62 49.95 -14.85
C VAL A 22 46.75 49.23 -13.82
N PHE A 23 46.97 49.50 -12.52
CA PHE A 23 46.15 48.87 -11.48
C PHE A 23 44.67 49.26 -11.59
N PHE A 24 44.35 50.54 -11.78
CA PHE A 24 42.98 51.00 -11.98
C PHE A 24 42.39 50.49 -13.31
N GLY A 25 43.19 50.43 -14.36
CA GLY A 25 42.77 49.89 -15.66
C GLY A 25 42.42 48.40 -15.58
N VAL A 26 43.25 47.60 -14.91
CA VAL A 26 43.00 46.15 -14.71
C VAL A 26 41.78 45.96 -13.83
N LYS A 27 41.63 46.73 -12.74
CA LYS A 27 40.44 46.63 -11.88
C LYS A 27 39.15 47.00 -12.63
N ALA A 28 39.16 48.08 -13.40
CA ALA A 28 38.01 48.49 -14.20
C ALA A 28 37.67 47.46 -15.29
N TYR A 29 38.66 46.85 -15.93
CA TYR A 29 38.46 45.80 -16.89
C TYR A 29 37.88 44.54 -16.24
N ASN A 30 38.42 44.10 -15.10
CA ASN A 30 37.90 42.95 -14.38
C ASN A 30 36.45 43.17 -13.93
N ASN A 31 36.13 44.34 -13.38
CA ASN A 31 34.75 44.69 -13.02
C ASN A 31 33.81 44.67 -14.24
N TYR A 32 34.27 45.14 -15.41
CA TYR A 32 33.48 45.06 -16.64
C TYR A 32 33.20 43.62 -17.06
N ILE A 33 34.23 42.75 -17.04
CA ILE A 33 34.06 41.31 -17.36
C ILE A 33 33.12 40.63 -16.36
N THR A 34 33.29 40.88 -15.05
CA THR A 34 32.40 40.35 -14.01
C THR A 34 30.95 40.76 -14.27
N GLN A 35 30.71 42.04 -14.57
CA GLN A 35 29.37 42.56 -14.85
C GLN A 35 28.76 41.90 -16.12
N GLN A 36 29.55 41.73 -17.18
CA GLN A 36 29.08 41.00 -18.38
C GLN A 36 28.74 39.55 -18.11
N GLN A 37 29.51 38.88 -17.26
CA GLN A 37 29.22 37.51 -16.86
C GLN A 37 27.92 37.43 -16.04
N ILE A 38 27.69 38.34 -15.11
CA ILE A 38 26.44 38.44 -14.34
C ILE A 38 25.25 38.61 -15.29
N GLU A 39 25.30 39.59 -16.19
CA GLU A 39 24.21 39.86 -17.15
C GLU A 39 23.94 38.68 -18.09
N THR A 40 24.98 37.96 -18.50
CA THR A 40 24.84 36.76 -19.33
C THR A 40 24.12 35.64 -18.57
N ARG A 41 24.57 35.37 -17.33
CA ARG A 41 23.95 34.33 -16.50
C ARG A 41 22.51 34.65 -16.10
N GLN A 42 22.20 35.89 -15.85
CA GLN A 42 20.83 36.35 -15.61
C GLN A 42 19.93 36.09 -16.82
N LYS A 43 20.42 36.39 -18.04
CA LYS A 43 19.70 36.09 -19.28
C LYS A 43 19.52 34.58 -19.51
N ASP A 44 20.52 33.77 -19.17
CA ASP A 44 20.41 32.32 -19.27
C ASP A 44 19.30 31.80 -18.32
N ILE A 45 19.22 32.28 -17.09
CA ILE A 45 18.18 31.98 -16.10
C ILE A 45 16.80 32.42 -16.61
N GLU A 46 16.66 33.65 -17.10
CA GLU A 46 15.43 34.17 -17.67
C GLU A 46 14.97 33.38 -18.89
N SER A 47 15.90 33.00 -19.77
CA SER A 47 15.60 32.18 -20.96
C SER A 47 15.12 30.81 -20.58
N ALA A 48 15.76 30.13 -19.63
CA ALA A 48 15.34 28.81 -19.17
C ALA A 48 13.93 28.86 -18.57
N TYR A 49 13.60 29.93 -17.82
CA TYR A 49 12.25 30.10 -17.30
C TYR A 49 11.22 30.40 -18.42
N ALA A 50 11.59 31.21 -19.41
CA ALA A 50 10.73 31.49 -20.55
C ALA A 50 10.42 30.23 -21.35
N ASP A 51 11.40 29.35 -21.59
CA ASP A 51 11.22 28.07 -22.24
C ASP A 51 10.31 27.14 -21.41
N PHE A 52 10.48 27.14 -20.10
CA PHE A 52 9.60 26.39 -19.19
C PHE A 52 8.15 26.88 -19.26
N GLU A 53 7.91 28.18 -19.29
CA GLU A 53 6.55 28.74 -19.40
C GLU A 53 5.93 28.52 -20.79
N ALA A 54 6.76 28.51 -21.85
CA ALA A 54 6.28 28.37 -23.21
C ALA A 54 5.70 26.98 -23.54
N THR A 55 6.14 25.93 -22.84
CA THR A 55 5.62 24.59 -23.05
C THR A 55 4.45 24.26 -22.12
N ASN A 56 3.46 23.53 -22.61
CA ASN A 56 2.39 22.92 -21.80
C ASN A 56 2.64 21.42 -21.54
N ASP A 57 3.70 20.86 -22.14
CA ASP A 57 4.05 19.46 -21.93
C ASP A 57 4.76 19.27 -20.59
N ARG A 58 4.17 18.46 -19.70
CA ARG A 58 4.72 18.18 -18.37
C ARG A 58 6.10 17.55 -18.43
N SER A 59 6.31 16.62 -19.36
CA SER A 59 7.58 15.90 -19.49
C SER A 59 8.68 16.84 -19.97
N GLU A 60 8.36 17.78 -20.88
CA GLU A 60 9.30 18.79 -21.32
C GLU A 60 9.60 19.81 -20.20
N LYS A 61 8.60 20.23 -19.44
CA LYS A 61 8.83 21.05 -18.22
C LYS A 61 9.77 20.37 -17.22
N LEU A 62 9.58 19.07 -16.99
CA LEU A 62 10.43 18.28 -16.08
C LEU A 62 11.87 18.21 -16.58
N LYS A 63 12.04 18.04 -17.88
CA LYS A 63 13.37 18.03 -18.53
C LYS A 63 14.06 19.38 -18.45
N ILE A 64 13.35 20.47 -18.70
CA ILE A 64 13.88 21.83 -18.53
C ILE A 64 14.29 22.08 -17.08
N LEU A 65 13.46 21.68 -16.10
CA LEU A 65 13.80 21.78 -14.69
C LEU A 65 15.04 20.95 -14.33
N SER A 66 15.16 19.73 -14.85
CA SER A 66 16.34 18.89 -14.63
C SER A 66 17.61 19.56 -15.15
N GLN A 67 17.56 20.08 -16.38
CA GLN A 67 18.67 20.79 -17.00
C GLN A 67 19.03 22.06 -16.20
N PHE A 68 18.02 22.83 -15.78
CA PHE A 68 18.22 24.02 -14.97
C PHE A 68 18.91 23.71 -13.61
N ILE A 69 18.62 22.57 -13.01
CA ILE A 69 19.30 22.10 -11.79
C ILE A 69 20.76 21.73 -12.08
N GLU A 70 21.02 21.07 -13.21
CA GLU A 70 22.38 20.69 -13.64
C GLU A 70 23.23 21.92 -13.98
N ASP A 71 22.63 22.94 -14.61
CA ASP A 71 23.27 24.17 -15.04
C ASP A 71 23.40 25.21 -13.91
N LYS A 72 23.24 24.76 -12.63
CA LYS A 72 23.42 25.66 -11.48
C LYS A 72 24.77 26.37 -11.55
N PRO A 73 24.81 27.73 -11.53
CA PRO A 73 26.04 28.48 -11.53
C PRO A 73 26.98 28.06 -10.42
N SER A 74 28.21 27.73 -10.75
CA SER A 74 29.22 27.29 -9.79
C SER A 74 30.62 27.85 -10.16
N THR A 75 31.52 27.92 -9.19
CA THR A 75 32.93 28.29 -9.42
C THR A 75 33.69 27.23 -10.23
N ALA A 76 33.12 26.01 -10.38
CA ALA A 76 33.67 24.97 -11.23
C ALA A 76 33.55 25.30 -12.73
N ASP A 77 32.66 26.24 -13.10
CA ASP A 77 32.46 26.72 -14.48
C ASP A 77 33.43 27.83 -14.86
N GLU A 78 34.54 27.96 -14.17
CA GLU A 78 35.56 29.04 -14.38
C GLU A 78 35.00 30.45 -14.18
N ILE A 79 33.90 30.61 -13.47
CA ILE A 79 33.33 31.93 -13.10
C ILE A 79 33.76 32.34 -11.68
N SER A 80 33.86 33.64 -11.45
CA SER A 80 34.27 34.14 -10.14
C SER A 80 33.18 33.92 -9.09
N LEU A 81 33.58 33.78 -7.82
CA LEU A 81 32.65 33.68 -6.69
C LEU A 81 31.68 34.87 -6.68
N GLU A 82 32.15 36.09 -7.02
CA GLU A 82 31.33 37.30 -7.10
C GLU A 82 30.17 37.16 -8.10
N VAL A 83 30.41 36.50 -9.25
CA VAL A 83 29.35 36.22 -10.24
C VAL A 83 28.36 35.23 -9.68
N VAL A 84 28.84 34.12 -9.07
CA VAL A 84 27.98 33.11 -8.46
C VAL A 84 27.06 33.72 -7.40
N GLU A 85 27.62 34.49 -6.47
CA GLU A 85 26.88 35.17 -5.40
C GLU A 85 25.86 36.18 -5.94
N ALA A 86 26.18 36.86 -7.04
CA ALA A 86 25.30 37.87 -7.64
C ALA A 86 24.08 37.24 -8.33
N VAL A 87 24.21 36.05 -8.92
CA VAL A 87 23.10 35.37 -9.65
C VAL A 87 22.34 34.32 -8.82
N GLU A 88 22.86 33.89 -7.67
CA GLU A 88 22.24 32.88 -6.81
C GLU A 88 20.80 33.24 -6.37
N PRO A 89 20.43 34.49 -6.06
CA PRO A 89 19.07 34.87 -5.74
C PRO A 89 18.10 34.62 -6.91
N ASP A 90 18.47 35.03 -8.13
CA ASP A 90 17.65 34.87 -9.33
C ASP A 90 17.49 33.40 -9.69
N TYR A 91 18.58 32.63 -9.58
CA TYR A 91 18.57 31.18 -9.77
C TYR A 91 17.63 30.50 -8.77
N THR A 92 17.75 30.81 -7.48
CA THR A 92 16.96 30.19 -6.41
C THR A 92 15.48 30.55 -6.54
N GLU A 93 15.14 31.79 -6.86
CA GLU A 93 13.76 32.22 -7.10
C GLU A 93 13.16 31.47 -8.30
N THR A 94 13.87 31.41 -9.41
CA THR A 94 13.42 30.73 -10.63
C THR A 94 13.27 29.23 -10.42
N LEU A 95 14.23 28.59 -9.76
CA LEU A 95 14.12 27.17 -9.37
C LEU A 95 12.88 26.93 -8.52
N GLY A 96 12.60 27.81 -7.56
CA GLY A 96 11.40 27.75 -6.72
C GLY A 96 10.11 27.81 -7.54
N LYS A 97 10.02 28.75 -8.51
CA LYS A 97 8.85 28.87 -9.41
C LYS A 97 8.64 27.61 -10.26
N MET A 98 9.69 27.10 -10.86
CA MET A 98 9.60 25.86 -11.66
C MET A 98 9.14 24.65 -10.83
N LYS A 99 9.68 24.48 -9.62
CA LYS A 99 9.26 23.43 -8.69
C LYS A 99 7.81 23.61 -8.23
N ALA A 100 7.39 24.85 -7.97
CA ALA A 100 6.03 25.19 -7.52
C ALA A 100 4.99 24.70 -8.54
N TYR A 101 5.24 24.80 -9.83
CA TYR A 101 4.34 24.29 -10.87
C TYR A 101 3.95 22.82 -10.63
N PHE A 102 4.90 21.96 -10.28
CA PHE A 102 4.65 20.54 -10.03
C PHE A 102 3.99 20.32 -8.67
N THR A 103 4.51 20.98 -7.63
CA THR A 103 3.96 20.80 -6.27
C THR A 103 2.54 21.36 -6.13
N ASP A 104 2.21 22.44 -6.84
CA ASP A 104 0.86 22.99 -6.89
C ASP A 104 -0.11 22.04 -7.62
N ASP A 105 0.35 21.38 -8.68
CA ASP A 105 -0.43 20.36 -9.36
C ASP A 105 -0.69 19.16 -8.45
N TYR A 106 0.32 18.64 -7.73
CA TYR A 106 0.11 17.58 -6.74
C TYR A 106 -0.90 18.00 -5.67
N ASN A 107 -0.75 19.19 -5.11
CA ASN A 107 -1.64 19.72 -4.09
C ASN A 107 -3.07 19.93 -4.62
N SER A 108 -3.23 20.32 -5.89
CA SER A 108 -4.52 20.44 -6.56
C SER A 108 -5.23 19.09 -6.64
N VAL A 109 -4.51 18.03 -7.06
CA VAL A 109 -5.06 16.67 -7.11
C VAL A 109 -5.42 16.18 -5.70
N ILE A 110 -4.53 16.33 -4.72
CA ILE A 110 -4.77 15.96 -3.32
C ILE A 110 -6.05 16.65 -2.82
N LYS A 111 -6.15 17.96 -3.00
CA LYS A 111 -7.33 18.74 -2.58
C LYS A 111 -8.62 18.26 -3.21
N LYS A 112 -8.62 17.98 -4.52
CA LYS A 112 -9.79 17.45 -5.25
C LYS A 112 -10.21 16.07 -4.77
N LYS A 113 -9.28 15.29 -4.21
CA LYS A 113 -9.51 13.92 -3.73
C LYS A 113 -9.64 13.82 -2.20
N THR A 114 -9.60 14.96 -1.50
CA THR A 114 -9.86 15.04 -0.07
C THR A 114 -11.34 15.30 0.18
N PHE A 115 -12.03 14.39 0.88
CA PHE A 115 -13.46 14.47 1.19
C PHE A 115 -13.69 14.61 2.69
N SER A 116 -14.82 15.23 3.06
CA SER A 116 -15.31 15.21 4.44
C SER A 116 -15.79 13.80 4.83
N ASP A 117 -15.74 13.46 6.10
CA ASP A 117 -16.11 12.13 6.59
C ASP A 117 -17.57 11.76 6.33
N ILE A 118 -18.45 12.76 6.24
CA ILE A 118 -19.90 12.59 5.99
C ILE A 118 -20.19 12.12 4.56
N ASP A 119 -19.40 12.57 3.59
CA ASP A 119 -19.58 12.23 2.18
C ASP A 119 -18.94 10.87 1.79
N LEU A 120 -18.02 10.37 2.62
CA LEU A 120 -17.20 9.22 2.32
C LEU A 120 -17.96 7.89 2.37
N GLN A 121 -18.98 7.77 3.22
CA GLN A 121 -19.71 6.51 3.42
C GLN A 121 -20.77 6.24 2.36
N LYS A 122 -21.10 7.22 1.51
CA LYS A 122 -22.27 7.16 0.62
C LYS A 122 -21.92 6.82 -0.83
N ASP A 123 -20.68 7.02 -1.27
CA ASP A 123 -20.28 6.87 -2.67
C ASP A 123 -19.01 6.02 -2.80
N ARG A 124 -19.23 4.72 -2.86
CA ARG A 124 -18.18 3.71 -2.91
C ARG A 124 -17.32 3.81 -4.19
N GLU A 125 -17.96 4.10 -5.32
CA GLU A 125 -17.28 4.27 -6.61
C GLU A 125 -16.37 5.51 -6.60
N LYS A 126 -16.82 6.59 -5.99
CA LYS A 126 -16.02 7.80 -5.82
C LYS A 126 -14.79 7.57 -4.93
N LEU A 127 -14.93 6.75 -3.88
CA LEU A 127 -13.79 6.36 -3.04
C LEU A 127 -12.79 5.52 -3.81
N ILE A 128 -13.24 4.52 -4.58
CA ILE A 128 -12.38 3.68 -5.42
C ILE A 128 -11.59 4.55 -6.40
N SER A 129 -12.31 5.40 -7.16
CA SER A 129 -11.68 6.35 -8.11
C SER A 129 -10.67 7.26 -7.42
N SER A 130 -10.92 7.67 -6.17
CA SER A 130 -10.00 8.54 -5.42
C SER A 130 -8.74 7.79 -4.97
N ILE A 131 -8.88 6.56 -4.49
CA ILE A 131 -7.73 5.70 -4.16
C ILE A 131 -6.86 5.48 -5.39
N GLU A 132 -7.46 5.16 -6.54
CA GLU A 132 -6.74 4.93 -7.79
C GLU A 132 -5.99 6.19 -8.26
N ASN A 133 -6.65 7.35 -8.24
CA ASN A 133 -6.03 8.62 -8.63
C ASN A 133 -4.90 9.03 -7.69
N LEU A 134 -5.10 8.86 -6.37
CA LEU A 134 -4.04 9.15 -5.38
C LEU A 134 -2.88 8.15 -5.50
N SER A 135 -3.13 6.89 -5.82
CA SER A 135 -2.09 5.89 -6.07
C SER A 135 -1.27 6.24 -7.31
N LYS A 136 -1.91 6.67 -8.39
CA LYS A 136 -1.23 7.18 -9.59
C LYS A 136 -0.40 8.43 -9.28
N LEU A 137 -0.97 9.37 -8.51
CA LEU A 137 -0.24 10.56 -8.09
C LEU A 137 0.99 10.20 -7.25
N ASN A 138 0.87 9.23 -6.34
CA ASN A 138 2.00 8.78 -5.53
C ASN A 138 3.13 8.22 -6.39
N THR A 139 2.81 7.46 -7.44
CA THR A 139 3.79 6.99 -8.42
C THR A 139 4.45 8.16 -9.15
N THR A 140 3.65 9.14 -9.64
CA THR A 140 4.20 10.33 -10.29
C THR A 140 5.14 11.12 -9.38
N VAL A 141 4.77 11.32 -8.12
CA VAL A 141 5.60 12.03 -7.11
C VAL A 141 6.90 11.27 -6.85
N GLU A 142 6.87 9.94 -6.82
CA GLU A 142 8.07 9.12 -6.64
C GLU A 142 8.99 9.19 -7.87
N ASP A 143 8.42 9.10 -9.07
CA ASP A 143 9.17 9.16 -10.33
C ASP A 143 9.85 10.53 -10.54
N GLU A 144 9.17 11.62 -10.14
CA GLU A 144 9.66 12.99 -10.28
C GLU A 144 10.50 13.48 -9.09
N LYS A 145 10.61 12.68 -8.02
CA LYS A 145 11.26 13.03 -6.75
C LYS A 145 12.64 13.62 -6.89
N ALA A 146 13.50 13.00 -7.70
CA ALA A 146 14.89 13.41 -7.85
C ALA A 146 15.04 14.81 -8.44
N ILE A 147 14.05 15.26 -9.21
CA ILE A 147 14.06 16.55 -9.91
C ILE A 147 13.24 17.59 -9.12
N VAL A 148 11.94 17.32 -8.91
CA VAL A 148 11.03 18.29 -8.27
C VAL A 148 11.43 18.57 -6.82
N PHE A 149 11.83 17.53 -6.10
CA PHE A 149 12.26 17.65 -4.70
C PHE A 149 13.79 17.61 -4.53
N TYR A 150 14.52 17.96 -5.58
CA TYR A 150 15.98 18.10 -5.49
C TYR A 150 16.37 18.94 -4.26
N SER A 151 17.19 18.36 -3.36
CA SER A 151 17.59 18.95 -2.07
C SER A 151 16.45 19.29 -1.09
N ASP A 152 15.22 18.81 -1.33
CA ASP A 152 14.06 19.04 -0.45
C ASP A 152 13.38 17.72 -0.05
N ASN A 153 14.05 16.92 0.77
CA ASN A 153 13.48 15.69 1.30
C ASN A 153 12.25 15.93 2.19
N GLY A 154 12.17 17.09 2.86
CA GLY A 154 11.04 17.45 3.71
C GLY A 154 9.76 17.67 2.91
N GLY A 155 9.85 18.43 1.81
CA GLY A 155 8.74 18.67 0.90
C GLY A 155 8.24 17.38 0.27
N TYR A 156 9.13 16.52 -0.25
CA TYR A 156 8.77 15.20 -0.76
C TYR A 156 8.01 14.37 0.28
N LYS A 157 8.59 14.23 1.48
CA LYS A 157 7.97 13.46 2.56
C LYS A 157 6.59 13.99 2.92
N GLY A 158 6.42 15.29 3.02
CA GLY A 158 5.13 15.92 3.31
C GLY A 158 4.04 15.59 2.29
N VAL A 159 4.36 15.64 0.99
CA VAL A 159 3.43 15.28 -0.09
C VAL A 159 3.13 13.78 -0.07
N SER A 160 4.15 12.93 -0.01
CA SER A 160 4.00 11.47 0.00
C SER A 160 3.21 10.99 1.21
N ASP A 161 3.52 11.48 2.42
CA ASP A 161 2.78 11.11 3.64
C ASP A 161 1.31 11.53 3.57
N THR A 162 1.02 12.71 3.00
CA THR A 162 -0.35 13.17 2.81
C THR A 162 -1.14 12.24 1.88
N ILE A 163 -0.56 11.88 0.73
CA ILE A 163 -1.18 10.97 -0.24
C ILE A 163 -1.43 9.60 0.41
N ASN A 164 -0.40 9.02 1.04
CA ASN A 164 -0.49 7.70 1.67
C ASN A 164 -1.47 7.69 2.84
N GLY A 165 -1.53 8.78 3.61
CA GLY A 165 -2.50 8.96 4.68
C GLY A 165 -3.95 8.95 4.17
N LEU A 166 -4.23 9.64 3.07
CA LEU A 166 -5.55 9.63 2.43
C LEU A 166 -5.91 8.25 1.88
N ILE A 167 -5.00 7.60 1.17
CA ILE A 167 -5.19 6.23 0.65
C ILE A 167 -5.52 5.28 1.80
N LYS A 168 -4.73 5.30 2.88
CA LYS A 168 -4.95 4.47 4.07
C LYS A 168 -6.31 4.75 4.71
N LYS A 169 -6.68 6.02 4.86
CA LYS A 169 -7.98 6.43 5.40
C LYS A 169 -9.13 5.86 4.58
N TYR A 170 -9.07 5.97 3.25
CA TYR A 170 -10.12 5.49 2.37
C TYR A 170 -10.22 3.96 2.33
N ARG A 171 -9.08 3.26 2.25
CA ARG A 171 -9.02 1.80 2.36
C ARG A 171 -9.61 1.28 3.66
N LYS A 172 -9.38 2.01 4.77
CA LYS A 172 -9.94 1.64 6.06
C LYS A 172 -11.47 1.62 6.07
N ILE A 173 -12.13 2.52 5.36
CA ILE A 173 -13.60 2.54 5.26
C ILE A 173 -14.11 1.21 4.68
N PHE A 174 -13.49 0.71 3.61
CA PHE A 174 -13.84 -0.56 3.00
C PHE A 174 -13.61 -1.73 3.94
N THR A 175 -12.44 -1.78 4.57
CA THR A 175 -12.08 -2.89 5.48
C THR A 175 -12.94 -2.89 6.75
N ASP A 176 -13.35 -1.72 7.23
CA ASP A 176 -14.30 -1.61 8.34
C ASP A 176 -15.69 -2.14 7.94
N ASP A 177 -16.18 -1.80 6.75
CA ASP A 177 -17.44 -2.31 6.20
C ASP A 177 -17.40 -3.84 6.05
N TYR A 178 -16.32 -4.38 5.49
CA TYR A 178 -16.15 -5.84 5.35
C TYR A 178 -16.17 -6.53 6.73
N SER A 179 -15.45 -5.96 7.68
CA SER A 179 -15.39 -6.47 9.04
C SER A 179 -16.76 -6.43 9.74
N ALA A 180 -17.54 -5.39 9.51
CA ALA A 180 -18.88 -5.26 10.03
C ALA A 180 -19.82 -6.37 9.48
N VAL A 181 -19.75 -6.63 8.15
CA VAL A 181 -20.56 -7.69 7.52
C VAL A 181 -20.11 -9.07 8.03
N ILE A 182 -18.80 -9.33 8.13
CA ILE A 182 -18.28 -10.59 8.68
C ILE A 182 -18.79 -10.78 10.12
N LYS A 183 -18.62 -9.77 10.97
CA LYS A 183 -19.07 -9.80 12.37
C LYS A 183 -20.57 -10.07 12.50
N ALA A 184 -21.40 -9.41 11.69
CA ALA A 184 -22.85 -9.59 11.68
C ALA A 184 -23.28 -11.03 11.26
N ASN A 185 -22.43 -11.72 10.53
CA ASN A 185 -22.68 -13.09 10.04
C ASN A 185 -21.76 -14.13 10.70
N THR A 186 -21.12 -13.79 11.82
CA THR A 186 -20.34 -14.73 12.64
C THR A 186 -21.15 -15.18 13.84
N PHE A 187 -21.25 -16.48 14.04
CA PHE A 187 -21.93 -17.10 15.20
C PHE A 187 -20.91 -17.72 16.14
N ASP A 188 -21.05 -17.48 17.44
CA ASP A 188 -20.13 -17.99 18.48
C ASP A 188 -20.07 -19.53 18.52
N SER A 189 -21.22 -20.17 18.30
CA SER A 189 -21.36 -21.63 18.34
C SER A 189 -22.19 -22.12 17.16
N PRO A 190 -21.62 -22.11 15.93
CA PRO A 190 -22.37 -22.50 14.73
C PRO A 190 -22.90 -23.94 14.80
N GLU A 191 -22.19 -24.83 15.51
CA GLU A 191 -22.54 -26.23 15.71
C GLU A 191 -23.82 -26.43 16.54
N LYS A 192 -24.27 -25.41 17.27
CA LYS A 192 -25.50 -25.42 18.07
C LYS A 192 -26.69 -24.77 17.37
N ILE A 193 -26.52 -24.29 16.16
CA ILE A 193 -27.60 -23.65 15.40
C ILE A 193 -28.36 -24.75 14.65
N ASP A 194 -29.64 -24.86 14.91
CA ASP A 194 -30.55 -25.81 14.23
C ASP A 194 -31.38 -25.14 13.11
N ASP A 195 -31.34 -23.80 13.06
CA ASP A 195 -32.03 -22.98 12.07
C ASP A 195 -31.21 -22.92 10.77
N LYS A 196 -31.62 -23.71 9.79
CA LYS A 196 -30.98 -23.74 8.46
C LYS A 196 -31.12 -22.44 7.70
N ASP A 197 -32.23 -21.72 7.87
CA ASP A 197 -32.47 -20.47 7.14
C ASP A 197 -31.51 -19.38 7.63
N LYS A 198 -31.27 -19.34 8.93
CA LYS A 198 -30.28 -18.45 9.54
C LYS A 198 -28.87 -18.70 8.99
N LEU A 199 -28.47 -19.97 8.86
CA LEU A 199 -27.18 -20.34 8.28
C LEU A 199 -27.11 -20.00 6.78
N ASN A 200 -28.16 -20.28 6.01
CA ASN A 200 -28.23 -19.96 4.59
C ASN A 200 -28.20 -18.46 4.32
N ASN A 201 -28.87 -17.66 5.14
CA ASN A 201 -28.84 -16.20 5.05
C ASN A 201 -27.42 -15.65 5.30
N ALA A 202 -26.72 -16.22 6.29
CA ALA A 202 -25.31 -15.85 6.55
C ALA A 202 -24.40 -16.26 5.37
N ILE A 203 -24.55 -17.47 4.81
CA ILE A 203 -23.81 -17.91 3.63
C ILE A 203 -24.05 -16.97 2.45
N THR A 204 -25.30 -16.58 2.20
CA THR A 204 -25.68 -15.66 1.12
C THR A 204 -25.00 -14.31 1.29
N SER A 205 -25.06 -13.74 2.51
CA SER A 205 -24.44 -12.46 2.85
C SER A 205 -22.92 -12.50 2.69
N LEU A 206 -22.28 -13.54 3.21
CA LEU A 206 -20.82 -13.73 3.11
C LEU A 206 -20.38 -13.98 1.65
N THR A 207 -21.15 -14.71 0.87
CA THR A 207 -20.87 -14.94 -0.55
C THR A 207 -20.97 -13.63 -1.35
N LYS A 208 -21.95 -12.78 -1.05
CA LYS A 208 -22.06 -11.45 -1.64
C LYS A 208 -20.88 -10.57 -1.25
N LEU A 209 -20.50 -10.60 0.03
CA LEU A 209 -19.33 -9.85 0.51
C LEU A 209 -18.06 -10.30 -0.21
N LYS A 210 -17.83 -11.62 -0.36
CA LYS A 210 -16.65 -12.14 -1.08
C LYS A 210 -16.55 -11.55 -2.48
N LYS A 211 -17.64 -11.56 -3.25
CA LYS A 211 -17.69 -10.96 -4.59
C LYS A 211 -17.37 -9.46 -4.57
N THR A 212 -17.85 -8.74 -3.56
CA THR A 212 -17.54 -7.31 -3.39
C THR A 212 -16.04 -7.11 -3.11
N VAL A 213 -15.46 -7.88 -2.18
CA VAL A 213 -14.02 -7.84 -1.86
C VAL A 213 -13.16 -8.16 -3.08
N GLU A 214 -13.56 -9.15 -3.89
CA GLU A 214 -12.88 -9.51 -5.13
C GLU A 214 -12.93 -8.37 -6.16
N ALA A 215 -14.08 -7.75 -6.36
CA ALA A 215 -14.26 -6.64 -7.30
C ALA A 215 -13.45 -5.39 -6.90
N GLU A 216 -13.26 -5.15 -5.60
CA GLU A 216 -12.59 -3.98 -5.05
C GLU A 216 -11.12 -4.24 -4.69
N LYS A 217 -10.60 -5.46 -4.93
CA LYS A 217 -9.25 -5.90 -4.56
C LYS A 217 -8.17 -4.89 -4.92
N SER A 218 -8.16 -4.44 -6.17
CA SER A 218 -7.11 -3.53 -6.68
C SER A 218 -7.08 -2.20 -5.93
N ALA A 219 -8.22 -1.59 -5.69
CA ALA A 219 -8.29 -0.31 -5.00
C ALA A 219 -7.98 -0.45 -3.50
N VAL A 220 -8.61 -1.43 -2.83
CA VAL A 220 -8.55 -1.56 -1.38
C VAL A 220 -7.23 -2.15 -0.90
N TYR A 221 -6.75 -3.17 -1.56
CA TYR A 221 -5.54 -3.90 -1.15
C TYR A 221 -4.30 -3.54 -1.99
N GLY A 222 -4.49 -3.10 -3.26
CA GLY A 222 -3.36 -2.86 -4.15
C GLY A 222 -2.51 -4.13 -4.28
N ASN A 223 -1.26 -4.05 -3.84
CA ASN A 223 -0.31 -5.18 -3.86
C ASN A 223 -0.29 -5.98 -2.55
N ASP A 224 -1.13 -5.66 -1.56
CA ASP A 224 -1.19 -6.40 -0.30
C ASP A 224 -2.02 -7.69 -0.43
N GLU A 225 -1.43 -8.66 -1.14
CA GLU A 225 -2.02 -10.00 -1.32
C GLU A 225 -2.27 -10.71 0.01
N LYS A 226 -1.45 -10.45 1.03
CA LYS A 226 -1.60 -11.09 2.34
C LYS A 226 -2.89 -10.63 3.03
N ALA A 227 -3.14 -9.32 3.07
CA ALA A 227 -4.36 -8.79 3.67
C ALA A 227 -5.61 -9.22 2.90
N TYR A 228 -5.56 -9.23 1.55
CA TYR A 228 -6.63 -9.74 0.70
C TYR A 228 -6.93 -11.23 0.98
N ASN A 229 -5.91 -12.08 0.98
CA ASN A 229 -6.08 -13.51 1.19
C ASN A 229 -6.60 -13.83 2.60
N ASN A 230 -6.21 -13.06 3.61
CA ASN A 230 -6.71 -13.22 4.97
C ASN A 230 -8.22 -13.00 5.06
N ILE A 231 -8.74 -11.94 4.46
CA ILE A 231 -10.18 -11.65 4.53
C ILE A 231 -11.00 -12.66 3.73
N VAL A 232 -10.53 -13.03 2.51
CA VAL A 232 -11.17 -14.05 1.70
C VAL A 232 -11.17 -15.41 2.42
N GLY A 233 -10.03 -15.80 3.01
CA GLY A 233 -9.91 -17.03 3.80
C GLY A 233 -10.84 -17.06 5.02
N THR A 234 -11.02 -15.93 5.70
CA THR A 234 -11.97 -15.78 6.81
C THR A 234 -13.40 -16.01 6.33
N ILE A 235 -13.80 -15.39 5.21
CA ILE A 235 -15.13 -15.55 4.63
C ILE A 235 -15.37 -17.01 4.21
N ASP A 236 -14.44 -17.62 3.48
CA ASP A 236 -14.53 -18.99 3.02
C ASP A 236 -14.58 -20.00 4.18
N GLY A 237 -13.82 -19.75 5.24
CA GLY A 237 -13.87 -20.56 6.46
C GLY A 237 -15.23 -20.53 7.14
N LEU A 238 -15.87 -19.37 7.25
CA LEU A 238 -17.22 -19.25 7.80
C LEU A 238 -18.25 -19.95 6.92
N ILE A 239 -18.21 -19.72 5.60
CA ILE A 239 -19.12 -20.37 4.64
C ILE A 239 -19.01 -21.89 4.74
N SER A 240 -17.78 -22.43 4.77
CA SER A 240 -17.54 -23.87 4.91
C SER A 240 -18.12 -24.43 6.20
N LYS A 241 -17.90 -23.74 7.32
CA LYS A 241 -18.42 -24.11 8.65
C LYS A 241 -19.95 -24.21 8.65
N TYR A 242 -20.62 -23.23 8.07
CA TYR A 242 -22.08 -23.20 8.01
C TYR A 242 -22.65 -24.26 7.08
N LYS A 243 -22.04 -24.50 5.93
CA LYS A 243 -22.43 -25.62 5.04
C LYS A 243 -22.29 -26.96 5.72
N SER A 244 -21.20 -27.19 6.47
CA SER A 244 -21.01 -28.45 7.24
C SER A 244 -22.09 -28.61 8.32
N ARG A 245 -22.50 -27.53 9.01
CA ARG A 245 -23.59 -27.62 9.98
C ARG A 245 -24.94 -27.91 9.33
N ILE A 246 -25.26 -27.29 8.19
CA ILE A 246 -26.49 -27.58 7.45
C ILE A 246 -26.55 -29.09 7.09
N THR A 247 -25.44 -29.64 6.57
CA THR A 247 -25.35 -31.07 6.27
C THR A 247 -25.56 -31.95 7.52
N ALA A 248 -25.03 -31.54 8.67
CA ALA A 248 -25.23 -32.25 9.93
C ALA A 248 -26.72 -32.22 10.37
N ILE A 249 -27.38 -31.06 10.28
CA ILE A 249 -28.81 -30.93 10.58
C ILE A 249 -29.65 -31.84 9.69
N GLU A 250 -29.33 -31.92 8.39
CA GLU A 250 -30.01 -32.78 7.42
C GLU A 250 -29.89 -34.25 7.81
N LYS A 251 -28.68 -34.70 8.13
CA LYS A 251 -28.42 -36.07 8.60
C LYS A 251 -29.13 -36.38 9.93
N GLU A 252 -29.13 -35.45 10.88
CA GLU A 252 -29.86 -35.61 12.15
C GLU A 252 -31.38 -35.72 11.92
N ALA A 253 -31.93 -34.99 10.95
CA ALA A 253 -33.34 -35.06 10.60
C ALA A 253 -33.71 -36.41 9.91
N GLU A 254 -32.86 -36.91 9.03
CA GLU A 254 -33.02 -38.21 8.38
C GLU A 254 -32.98 -39.34 9.42
N ALA A 255 -31.96 -39.33 10.30
CA ALA A 255 -31.85 -40.34 11.37
C ALA A 255 -33.08 -40.37 12.31
N LYS A 256 -33.63 -39.18 12.64
CA LYS A 256 -34.86 -39.09 13.43
C LYS A 256 -36.06 -39.66 12.69
N LYS A 257 -36.18 -39.49 11.37
CA LYS A 257 -37.24 -40.09 10.57
C LYS A 257 -37.13 -41.61 10.55
N GLU A 258 -35.95 -42.16 10.30
CA GLU A 258 -35.70 -43.59 10.30
C GLU A 258 -36.02 -44.24 11.66
N ALA A 259 -35.62 -43.58 12.78
CA ALA A 259 -35.95 -44.02 14.10
C ALA A 259 -37.46 -44.02 14.37
N SER A 260 -38.22 -43.04 13.86
CA SER A 260 -39.68 -43.00 13.99
C SER A 260 -40.37 -44.12 13.23
N TYR A 261 -39.94 -44.43 12.01
CA TYR A 261 -40.46 -45.56 11.23
C TYR A 261 -40.17 -46.92 11.89
N SER A 262 -39.02 -47.09 12.53
CA SER A 262 -38.66 -48.32 13.26
C SER A 262 -39.51 -48.50 14.52
N THR A 263 -39.98 -47.43 15.17
CA THR A 263 -40.81 -47.47 16.38
C THR A 263 -42.28 -47.76 16.04
N GLU A 264 -42.80 -47.28 14.90
CA GLU A 264 -44.18 -47.59 14.45
C GLU A 264 -44.33 -49.04 14.00
N ASN A 265 -43.32 -49.64 13.36
CA ASN A 265 -43.36 -51.02 12.93
C ASN A 265 -43.22 -52.04 14.08
N ASN A 266 -42.67 -51.63 15.24
CA ASN A 266 -42.61 -52.52 16.43
C ASN A 266 -43.86 -52.55 17.30
N ASN A 267 -44.78 -51.59 17.11
CA ASN A 267 -46.00 -51.52 17.89
C ASN A 267 -47.21 -52.24 17.26
N THR A 268 -47.04 -52.83 16.04
CA THR A 268 -48.07 -53.56 15.34
C THR A 268 -47.92 -55.11 15.44
N SER A 269 -46.95 -55.58 16.29
CA SER A 269 -46.72 -57.03 16.46
C SER A 269 -47.03 -57.58 17.86
N ALA A 270 -48.00 -57.00 18.53
CA ALA A 270 -48.51 -57.61 19.78
C ALA A 270 -50.04 -57.47 19.86
N ASP A 271 -50.75 -58.24 19.09
CA ASP A 271 -51.99 -58.99 19.45
C ASP A 271 -52.59 -59.59 18.18
N ASN A 272 -52.45 -60.89 18.01
CA ASN A 272 -53.47 -61.87 17.63
C ASN A 272 -52.81 -63.21 17.32
N SER A 273 -52.75 -64.05 18.34
CA SER A 273 -52.76 -65.49 18.13
C SER A 273 -54.23 -65.89 18.06
N ASP A 274 -54.67 -66.23 16.87
CA ASP A 274 -55.56 -67.42 16.70
C ASP A 274 -55.68 -67.78 15.24
N ASN A 275 -55.16 -68.99 14.95
CA ASN A 275 -55.70 -70.09 14.15
C ASN A 275 -56.33 -69.79 12.77
N GLN A 276 -55.71 -70.18 11.68
CA GLN A 276 -56.19 -71.31 10.84
C GLN A 276 -55.34 -71.43 9.57
N SER A 277 -54.94 -72.68 9.36
CA SER A 277 -54.47 -73.33 8.16
C SER A 277 -55.31 -72.99 6.93
N TYR A 278 -54.70 -72.83 5.74
CA TYR A 278 -54.93 -73.58 4.50
C TYR A 278 -54.09 -73.04 3.34
N GLU A 279 -53.35 -73.95 2.75
CA GLU A 279 -53.00 -74.22 1.36
C GLU A 279 -52.40 -73.09 0.46
N SER A 280 -51.18 -73.41 0.09
CA SER A 280 -50.58 -73.49 -1.26
C SER A 280 -51.37 -72.90 -2.42
N ASN A 281 -50.82 -71.92 -3.12
CA ASN A 281 -50.63 -72.06 -4.58
C ASN A 281 -49.53 -71.16 -5.14
N ASN A 282 -48.68 -71.84 -5.80
CA ASN A 282 -47.65 -71.46 -6.70
C ASN A 282 -48.15 -70.58 -7.86
N TYR A 283 -47.50 -69.44 -8.13
CA TYR A 283 -47.38 -68.94 -9.50
C TYR A 283 -46.06 -68.19 -9.70
N SER A 284 -45.27 -68.82 -10.54
CA SER A 284 -44.05 -68.29 -11.15
C SER A 284 -44.40 -67.21 -12.16
N GLY A 285 -43.59 -66.15 -12.19
CA GLY A 285 -43.68 -65.11 -13.21
C GLY A 285 -42.44 -64.27 -13.25
N ASN A 286 -41.50 -64.77 -13.99
CA ASN A 286 -40.31 -64.12 -14.53
C ASN A 286 -40.67 -62.75 -15.17
N ASN A 287 -39.94 -61.71 -14.91
CA ASN A 287 -39.30 -60.97 -16.02
C ASN A 287 -38.16 -60.04 -15.56
N SER A 288 -37.05 -60.36 -16.14
CA SER A 288 -35.85 -59.56 -16.28
C SER A 288 -36.15 -58.28 -17.01
N ASP A 289 -35.54 -57.21 -16.60
CA ASP A 289 -34.83 -56.38 -17.59
C ASP A 289 -33.69 -55.55 -16.90
N SER A 290 -32.56 -55.96 -17.32
CA SER A 290 -31.21 -55.39 -17.18
C SER A 290 -31.10 -54.17 -18.06
N TYR A 291 -30.58 -53.10 -17.51
CA TYR A 291 -29.74 -52.18 -18.29
C TYR A 291 -28.48 -51.80 -17.50
N ASP A 292 -27.47 -52.48 -17.92
CA ASP A 292 -26.06 -52.21 -17.74
C ASP A 292 -25.67 -50.96 -18.54
N TYR A 293 -24.95 -50.05 -17.95
CA TYR A 293 -24.03 -49.17 -18.70
C TYR A 293 -22.74 -48.97 -17.93
N SER A 294 -21.81 -49.71 -18.41
CA SER A 294 -20.38 -49.73 -18.11
C SER A 294 -19.63 -48.52 -18.65
N SER A 295 -18.48 -48.31 -18.08
CA SER A 295 -17.21 -47.79 -18.61
C SER A 295 -16.94 -46.35 -18.30
N GLY A 296 -15.79 -45.99 -17.87
CA GLY A 296 -14.43 -46.52 -17.77
C GLY A 296 -13.61 -45.53 -16.99
N ASP A 297 -12.78 -45.95 -16.18
CA ASP A 297 -11.38 -46.29 -16.29
C ASP A 297 -10.44 -45.16 -16.72
N SER A 298 -9.44 -45.03 -15.95
CA SER A 298 -8.05 -44.60 -16.07
C SER A 298 -7.72 -43.62 -14.96
N GLY A 299 -6.92 -43.85 -13.98
CA GLY A 299 -5.68 -44.63 -13.97
C GLY A 299 -4.54 -43.69 -13.57
N SER A 300 -3.79 -44.16 -12.62
CA SER A 300 -2.36 -43.93 -12.43
C SER A 300 -1.88 -42.95 -11.36
N ASN A 301 -1.49 -43.49 -10.27
CA ASN A 301 -0.16 -43.49 -9.64
C ASN A 301 0.68 -42.20 -9.71
N ASN A 302 1.07 -41.64 -8.58
CA ASN A 302 2.47 -41.84 -8.16
C ASN A 302 2.71 -41.57 -6.68
N SER A 303 3.46 -42.46 -6.11
CA SER A 303 4.06 -42.46 -4.79
C SER A 303 5.17 -41.40 -4.67
N GLY A 304 5.36 -40.88 -3.49
CA GLY A 304 6.52 -40.11 -3.14
C GLY A 304 6.62 -39.85 -1.64
N SER A 305 7.27 -40.79 -0.96
CA SER A 305 7.72 -40.72 0.42
C SER A 305 8.67 -39.52 0.66
N GLY A 306 8.60 -38.96 1.84
CA GLY A 306 9.61 -38.06 2.36
C GLY A 306 9.32 -37.70 3.81
N SER A 307 9.70 -38.58 4.71
CA SER A 307 9.86 -38.31 6.15
C SER A 307 10.87 -37.21 6.38
N SER A 308 10.62 -36.35 7.32
CA SER A 308 11.58 -36.05 8.39
C SER A 308 10.90 -35.27 9.51
N ASP A 309 10.99 -35.83 10.65
CA ASP A 309 10.78 -35.37 11.99
C ASP A 309 11.35 -33.95 12.26
N ASN A 310 10.66 -33.13 13.01
CA ASN A 310 11.15 -32.83 14.35
C ASN A 310 10.08 -32.16 15.24
N SER A 311 10.00 -32.73 16.38
CA SER A 311 9.37 -32.39 17.65
C SER A 311 9.42 -30.93 18.06
N GLY A 312 8.34 -30.52 18.74
CA GLY A 312 8.60 -29.93 20.03
C GLY A 312 7.84 -28.66 20.34
N SER A 313 6.95 -28.87 21.23
CA SER A 313 6.59 -28.02 22.37
C SER A 313 5.34 -27.16 22.27
N SER A 314 4.42 -27.68 23.02
CA SER A 314 3.31 -27.07 23.75
C SER A 314 3.52 -25.61 24.16
N GLY A 315 2.45 -24.87 24.09
CA GLY A 315 2.27 -23.83 25.04
C GLY A 315 1.37 -22.68 24.61
N ASN A 316 0.16 -22.78 25.07
CA ASN A 316 -0.67 -21.67 25.52
C ASN A 316 -1.52 -20.93 24.49
N SER A 317 -2.78 -21.27 24.57
CA SER A 317 -3.91 -20.51 24.05
C SER A 317 -3.97 -19.13 24.72
N GLY A 318 -3.73 -18.10 23.94
CA GLY A 318 -3.93 -16.71 24.31
C GLY A 318 -4.35 -15.92 23.08
N SER A 319 -5.58 -15.51 23.07
CA SER A 319 -6.22 -14.45 22.27
C SER A 319 -5.36 -13.82 21.18
N GLY A 320 -5.73 -14.07 19.89
CA GLY A 320 -5.01 -13.64 18.71
C GLY A 320 -4.80 -12.14 18.60
N GLY A 321 -3.55 -11.77 18.71
CA GLY A 321 -3.00 -10.55 18.16
C GLY A 321 -1.82 -10.98 17.29
N TYR A 322 -1.73 -10.48 16.08
CA TYR A 322 -0.55 -10.70 15.22
C TYR A 322 0.68 -10.12 15.92
N THR A 323 1.64 -10.97 16.20
CA THR A 323 2.94 -10.55 16.71
C THR A 323 3.97 -10.74 15.63
N SER A 324 4.59 -9.66 15.19
CA SER A 324 5.84 -9.72 14.45
C SER A 324 7.00 -9.77 15.45
N THR A 325 8.04 -10.54 15.12
CA THR A 325 9.23 -10.66 15.94
C THR A 325 10.44 -10.10 15.18
N TYR A 326 11.23 -9.31 15.86
CA TYR A 326 12.51 -8.83 15.37
C TYR A 326 13.62 -9.33 16.30
N THR A 327 14.59 -10.03 15.74
CA THR A 327 15.79 -10.44 16.48
C THR A 327 16.98 -9.61 16.02
N ASP A 328 17.57 -8.87 16.93
CA ASP A 328 18.76 -8.07 16.70
C ASP A 328 19.96 -9.01 16.43
N GLY A 329 20.57 -8.88 15.25
CA GLY A 329 21.66 -9.76 14.80
C GLY A 329 22.98 -9.60 15.58
N GLU A 330 23.18 -8.47 16.29
CA GLU A 330 24.38 -8.22 17.09
C GLU A 330 24.23 -8.66 18.54
N THR A 331 23.05 -8.52 19.10
CA THR A 331 22.82 -8.82 20.53
C THR A 331 22.04 -10.11 20.76
N GLY A 332 21.45 -10.69 19.73
CA GLY A 332 20.62 -11.90 19.81
C GLY A 332 19.30 -11.71 20.58
N LYS A 333 18.94 -10.47 20.96
CA LYS A 333 17.71 -10.17 21.68
C LYS A 333 16.52 -10.13 20.73
N THR A 334 15.42 -10.74 21.15
CA THR A 334 14.17 -10.75 20.40
C THR A 334 13.19 -9.74 20.97
N SER A 335 12.65 -8.92 20.11
CA SER A 335 11.56 -7.99 20.40
C SER A 335 10.28 -8.46 19.70
N TYR A 336 9.19 -8.39 20.41
CA TYR A 336 7.86 -8.80 19.95
C TYR A 336 7.00 -7.55 19.75
N PHE A 337 6.28 -7.46 18.64
CA PHE A 337 5.43 -6.34 18.31
C PHE A 337 4.00 -6.80 18.10
N ASN A 338 3.06 -6.10 18.70
CA ASN A 338 1.67 -6.25 18.36
C ASN A 338 1.32 -5.20 17.29
N ASP A 339 1.25 -5.63 16.05
CA ASP A 339 0.99 -4.76 14.90
C ASP A 339 -0.39 -4.08 14.95
N TYR A 340 -1.27 -4.54 15.84
CA TYR A 340 -2.62 -3.99 15.98
C TYR A 340 -2.71 -2.91 17.07
N THR A 341 -1.99 -3.06 18.19
CA THR A 341 -2.05 -2.12 19.31
C THR A 341 -0.87 -1.15 19.35
N GLY A 342 0.20 -1.41 18.56
CA GLY A 342 1.44 -0.64 18.62
C GLY A 342 2.27 -0.91 19.88
N GLU A 343 1.92 -1.93 20.67
CA GLU A 343 2.69 -2.33 21.85
C GLU A 343 3.87 -3.21 21.44
N ALA A 344 5.01 -2.97 22.06
CA ALA A 344 6.20 -3.80 21.95
C ALA A 344 6.65 -4.33 23.29
N TRP A 345 7.26 -5.51 23.34
CA TRP A 345 7.86 -6.10 24.55
C TRP A 345 9.09 -6.92 24.21
N ASP A 346 9.99 -7.06 25.17
CA ASP A 346 11.21 -7.87 25.05
C ASP A 346 11.05 -9.27 25.67
N ASP A 347 12.09 -10.10 25.53
CA ASP A 347 12.15 -11.46 26.10
C ASP A 347 11.94 -11.50 27.64
N ASN A 348 12.08 -10.37 28.32
CA ASN A 348 11.89 -10.23 29.76
C ASN A 348 10.47 -9.74 30.10
N GLY A 349 9.60 -9.53 29.10
CA GLY A 349 8.24 -9.06 29.28
C GLY A 349 8.13 -7.56 29.56
N LYS A 350 9.20 -6.78 29.39
CA LYS A 350 9.17 -5.33 29.51
C LYS A 350 8.41 -4.75 28.32
N ARG A 351 7.35 -4.00 28.57
CA ARG A 351 6.49 -3.40 27.54
C ARG A 351 6.81 -1.93 27.35
N TRP A 352 6.71 -1.46 26.09
CA TRP A 352 6.74 -0.04 25.72
C TRP A 352 5.80 0.21 24.54
N ASN A 353 5.35 1.45 24.42
CA ASN A 353 4.49 1.86 23.31
C ASN A 353 5.31 2.66 22.32
N PHE A 354 5.20 2.37 21.01
CA PHE A 354 5.96 3.04 19.97
C PHE A 354 5.67 4.55 19.87
N HIS A 355 4.55 4.99 20.43
CA HIS A 355 4.20 6.41 20.47
C HIS A 355 5.01 7.25 21.46
N ASP A 356 5.67 6.63 22.43
CA ASP A 356 6.45 7.33 23.47
C ASP A 356 7.94 7.48 23.10
N ALA A 357 8.39 6.89 22.01
CA ALA A 357 9.81 6.86 21.59
C ALA A 357 10.24 8.03 20.69
N GLN A 358 9.39 9.02 20.45
CA GLN A 358 9.70 10.17 19.57
C GLN A 358 9.96 11.49 20.30
N LEU A 359 10.19 11.45 21.59
CA LEU A 359 10.54 12.66 22.36
C LEU A 359 11.74 12.38 23.30
N ASP A 360 12.94 12.24 22.70
CA ASP A 360 14.21 12.61 23.37
C ASP A 360 15.28 12.91 22.29
#